data_203e9ac898ed3f01ebf2a3de103f4573
#
_entry.id   203e9ac898ed3f01ebf2a3de103f4573
#
_cell.length_a   1.000
_cell.length_b   1.000
_cell.length_c   1.000
_cell.angle_alpha   90.00
_cell.angle_beta   90.00
_cell.angle_gamma   90.00
#
_symmetry.space_group_name_H-M   'P 1'
#
loop_
_entity.id
_entity.type
_entity.pdbx_description
1 polymer ?
#
loop_
_entity_poly.entity_id
_entity_poly.type
_entity_poly.pdbx_seq_one_letter_code
_entity_poly.pdbx_strand_id
1 'polypeptide(L)'
;TGKPKGVLHTTGGYMVYASMTHQYIFNYKPKDIYFCSADIGWITGHSYIVYGPLANGATTIMFEGIPTYPDTSRWWQIVDKYKVNIFYTAPTAIRALMREGEAPVKKTSRKSLKLLGTVGEPINPEAWQWYYKVVGDSRCPIVDTWWQTETGGILISPQTGAIDLKPGSATKPFYGIKPVIVDNDGKVLKGEAKGRLCIAQSWPGQMRTVYGDHNRFIETYFSQFDGKYFTGDGCKRDKDGYYWIT
;
A
#
# COMPACT_ATOMS: atom_id res chain seq x y z
N THR A 1 -18.57 4.68 0.55
CA THR A 1 -19.96 4.44 0.89
C THR A 1 -20.72 5.76 1.02
N GLY A 2 -21.98 5.79 0.62
CA GLY A 2 -22.84 6.97 0.65
C GLY A 2 -22.62 7.92 -0.53
N LYS A 3 -22.93 9.23 -0.32
CA LYS A 3 -22.79 10.26 -1.36
C LYS A 3 -21.33 10.37 -1.79
N PRO A 4 -20.99 10.31 -3.09
CA PRO A 4 -19.64 10.49 -3.58
C PRO A 4 -19.00 11.78 -3.05
N LYS A 5 -17.68 11.76 -2.83
CA LYS A 5 -16.91 12.92 -2.40
C LYS A 5 -15.67 13.09 -3.27
N GLY A 6 -15.36 14.31 -3.66
CA GLY A 6 -14.08 14.64 -4.30
C GLY A 6 -13.02 14.87 -3.25
N VAL A 7 -11.96 14.08 -3.25
CA VAL A 7 -10.80 14.28 -2.37
C VAL A 7 -9.85 15.27 -3.04
N LEU A 8 -9.61 16.41 -2.41
CA LEU A 8 -8.75 17.45 -2.96
C LEU A 8 -7.33 17.31 -2.40
N HIS A 9 -6.36 17.06 -3.28
CA HIS A 9 -4.94 17.10 -2.99
C HIS A 9 -4.29 18.32 -3.67
N THR A 10 -3.18 18.80 -3.10
CA THR A 10 -2.34 19.83 -3.73
C THR A 10 -1.27 19.18 -4.58
N THR A 11 -0.97 19.76 -5.73
CA THR A 11 0.05 19.25 -6.66
C THR A 11 1.40 19.03 -5.96
N GLY A 12 1.92 20.03 -5.27
CA GLY A 12 3.25 19.96 -4.63
C GLY A 12 3.32 18.90 -3.52
N GLY A 13 2.40 18.96 -2.55
CA GLY A 13 2.42 18.02 -1.42
C GLY A 13 2.18 16.58 -1.84
N TYR A 14 1.21 16.35 -2.72
CA TYR A 14 0.87 15.03 -3.23
C TYR A 14 2.03 14.43 -4.05
N MET A 15 2.60 15.19 -5.00
CA MET A 15 3.68 14.70 -5.86
C MET A 15 4.95 14.38 -5.07
N VAL A 16 5.35 15.26 -4.14
CA VAL A 16 6.51 15.00 -3.27
C VAL A 16 6.29 13.72 -2.47
N TYR A 17 5.10 13.55 -1.90
CA TYR A 17 4.82 12.39 -1.05
C TYR A 17 4.72 11.09 -1.84
N ALA A 18 4.02 11.08 -2.97
CA ALA A 18 3.91 9.92 -3.85
C ALA A 18 5.29 9.49 -4.41
N SER A 19 6.11 10.48 -4.84
CA SER A 19 7.47 10.22 -5.32
C SER A 19 8.36 9.63 -4.22
N MET A 20 8.38 10.25 -3.03
CA MET A 20 9.21 9.82 -1.92
C MET A 20 8.81 8.41 -1.43
N THR A 21 7.52 8.15 -1.24
CA THR A 21 7.06 6.83 -0.79
C THR A 21 7.30 5.75 -1.84
N HIS A 22 7.11 6.05 -3.13
CA HIS A 22 7.47 5.12 -4.20
C HIS A 22 8.97 4.79 -4.17
N GLN A 23 9.83 5.79 -4.08
CA GLN A 23 11.28 5.58 -4.10
C GLN A 23 11.76 4.74 -2.91
N TYR A 24 11.36 5.08 -1.70
CA TYR A 24 11.90 4.47 -0.47
C TYR A 24 11.22 3.16 -0.11
N ILE A 25 9.90 3.06 -0.18
CA ILE A 25 9.16 1.85 0.21
C ILE A 25 9.45 0.71 -0.76
N PHE A 26 9.40 0.99 -2.06
CA PHE A 26 9.71 -0.01 -3.08
C PHE A 26 11.21 -0.18 -3.33
N ASN A 27 12.07 0.54 -2.60
CA ASN A 27 13.52 0.54 -2.78
C ASN A 27 13.90 0.69 -4.27
N TYR A 28 13.14 1.54 -4.97
CA TYR A 28 13.30 1.76 -6.40
C TYR A 28 14.70 2.27 -6.73
N LYS A 29 15.33 1.68 -7.73
CA LYS A 29 16.63 2.10 -8.27
C LYS A 29 16.47 2.47 -9.75
N PRO A 30 17.30 3.39 -10.28
CA PRO A 30 17.31 3.70 -11.69
C PRO A 30 17.41 2.43 -12.56
N LYS A 31 16.59 2.34 -13.60
CA LYS A 31 16.43 1.20 -14.51
C LYS A 31 15.60 0.03 -13.96
N ASP A 32 15.13 0.05 -12.71
CA ASP A 32 14.16 -0.95 -12.28
C ASP A 32 12.85 -0.77 -13.05
N ILE A 33 12.26 -1.89 -13.47
CA ILE A 33 10.97 -1.93 -14.12
C ILE A 33 9.92 -2.22 -13.05
N TYR A 34 8.97 -1.31 -12.93
CA TYR A 34 7.92 -1.34 -11.93
C TYR A 34 6.58 -1.76 -12.57
N PHE A 35 5.88 -2.68 -11.94
CA PHE A 35 4.57 -3.13 -12.36
C PHE A 35 3.59 -3.08 -11.19
N CYS A 36 2.64 -2.16 -11.24
CA CYS A 36 1.47 -2.13 -10.38
C CYS A 36 0.25 -2.57 -11.19
N SER A 37 -0.44 -3.60 -10.72
CA SER A 37 -1.61 -4.15 -11.41
C SER A 37 -2.94 -3.57 -10.92
N ALA A 38 -2.91 -2.50 -10.12
CA ALA A 38 -4.12 -1.82 -9.67
C ALA A 38 -4.86 -1.17 -10.84
N ASP A 39 -6.18 -1.02 -10.68
CA ASP A 39 -7.00 -0.27 -11.62
C ASP A 39 -6.64 1.22 -11.56
N ILE A 40 -6.46 1.84 -12.73
CA ILE A 40 -6.10 3.25 -12.84
C ILE A 40 -7.21 4.19 -12.34
N GLY A 41 -8.44 3.73 -12.26
CA GLY A 41 -9.57 4.47 -11.71
C GLY A 41 -9.54 4.62 -10.18
N TRP A 42 -8.69 3.86 -9.49
CA TRP A 42 -8.47 3.97 -8.06
C TRP A 42 -7.24 4.81 -7.73
N ILE A 43 -7.20 5.36 -6.53
CA ILE A 43 -6.07 6.19 -6.07
C ILE A 43 -4.73 5.44 -6.15
N THR A 44 -4.71 4.13 -6.00
CA THR A 44 -3.49 3.32 -6.15
C THR A 44 -2.92 3.44 -7.55
N GLY A 45 -3.77 3.43 -8.57
CA GLY A 45 -3.35 3.68 -9.95
C GLY A 45 -2.77 5.09 -10.13
N HIS A 46 -3.44 6.10 -9.55
CA HIS A 46 -2.94 7.47 -9.60
C HIS A 46 -1.57 7.61 -8.94
N SER A 47 -1.46 7.22 -7.65
CA SER A 47 -0.22 7.44 -6.88
C SER A 47 0.92 6.51 -7.31
N TYR A 48 0.61 5.25 -7.66
CA TYR A 48 1.63 4.21 -7.82
C TYR A 48 1.61 3.46 -9.17
N ILE A 49 0.90 3.97 -10.18
CA ILE A 49 1.15 3.66 -11.59
C ILE A 49 1.68 4.92 -12.29
N VAL A 50 1.04 6.07 -12.04
CA VAL A 50 1.31 7.30 -12.76
C VAL A 50 2.27 8.20 -11.98
N TYR A 51 1.79 8.85 -10.92
CA TYR A 51 2.50 10.02 -10.36
C TYR A 51 3.81 9.65 -9.65
N GLY A 52 3.79 8.72 -8.71
CA GLY A 52 4.98 8.33 -7.95
C GLY A 52 6.09 7.74 -8.83
N PRO A 53 5.80 6.70 -9.63
CA PRO A 53 6.79 6.11 -10.53
C PRO A 53 7.34 7.10 -11.56
N LEU A 54 6.49 7.85 -12.25
CA LEU A 54 6.93 8.77 -13.32
C LEU A 54 7.71 9.97 -12.77
N ALA A 55 7.35 10.49 -11.58
CA ALA A 55 8.13 11.53 -10.91
C ALA A 55 9.56 11.06 -10.55
N ASN A 56 9.78 9.77 -10.40
CA ASN A 56 11.10 9.16 -10.18
C ASN A 56 11.79 8.70 -11.48
N GLY A 57 11.22 9.00 -12.64
CA GLY A 57 11.76 8.55 -13.94
C GLY A 57 11.70 7.03 -14.13
N ALA A 58 10.78 6.35 -13.43
CA ALA A 58 10.66 4.90 -13.51
C ALA A 58 10.01 4.43 -14.81
N THR A 59 10.46 3.28 -15.31
CA THR A 59 9.72 2.52 -16.30
C THR A 59 8.58 1.79 -15.59
N THR A 60 7.34 2.19 -15.84
CA THR A 60 6.15 1.59 -15.27
C THR A 60 5.35 0.84 -16.32
N ILE A 61 4.84 -0.34 -15.98
CA ILE A 61 3.98 -1.13 -16.87
C ILE A 61 2.52 -0.76 -16.57
N MET A 62 1.80 -0.35 -17.61
CA MET A 62 0.35 -0.22 -17.59
C MET A 62 -0.26 -1.44 -18.26
N PHE A 63 -1.10 -2.16 -17.53
CA PHE A 63 -1.72 -3.40 -17.97
C PHE A 63 -3.23 -3.26 -18.08
N GLU A 64 -3.75 -3.43 -19.27
CA GLU A 64 -5.17 -3.52 -19.53
C GLU A 64 -5.60 -4.99 -19.58
N GLY A 65 -6.35 -5.44 -18.59
CA GLY A 65 -6.81 -6.82 -18.50
C GLY A 65 -6.97 -7.33 -17.07
N ILE A 66 -7.36 -8.59 -16.96
CA ILE A 66 -7.52 -9.30 -15.69
C ILE A 66 -6.40 -10.34 -15.50
N PRO A 67 -6.08 -10.74 -14.25
CA PRO A 67 -4.94 -11.62 -13.98
C PRO A 67 -5.08 -13.03 -14.58
N THR A 68 -6.30 -13.45 -14.90
CA THR A 68 -6.63 -14.81 -15.34
C THR A 68 -6.86 -14.94 -16.86
N TYR A 69 -6.72 -13.87 -17.63
CA TYR A 69 -6.92 -13.88 -19.07
C TYR A 69 -5.61 -13.62 -19.83
N PRO A 70 -5.28 -14.38 -20.89
CA PRO A 70 -5.99 -15.57 -21.43
C PRO A 70 -5.84 -16.82 -20.54
N ASP A 71 -4.90 -16.83 -19.60
CA ASP A 71 -4.70 -17.88 -18.62
C ASP A 71 -4.08 -17.30 -17.33
N THR A 72 -4.04 -18.09 -16.27
CA THR A 72 -3.60 -17.67 -14.91
C THR A 72 -2.10 -17.45 -14.78
N SER A 73 -1.32 -17.68 -15.83
CA SER A 73 0.12 -17.33 -15.87
C SER A 73 0.39 -15.93 -16.44
N ARG A 74 -0.65 -15.19 -16.88
CA ARG A 74 -0.52 -13.94 -17.63
C ARG A 74 0.41 -12.92 -16.96
N TRP A 75 0.22 -12.65 -15.68
CA TRP A 75 1.07 -11.68 -14.97
C TRP A 75 2.53 -12.15 -14.87
N TRP A 76 2.72 -13.42 -14.65
CA TRP A 76 4.07 -14.00 -14.55
C TRP A 76 4.80 -14.01 -15.91
N GLN A 77 4.07 -14.17 -17.00
CA GLN A 77 4.61 -13.99 -18.35
C GLN A 77 5.02 -12.52 -18.60
N ILE A 78 4.24 -11.54 -18.12
CA ILE A 78 4.57 -10.12 -18.19
C ILE A 78 5.84 -9.85 -17.38
N VAL A 79 5.89 -10.35 -16.14
CA VAL A 79 7.08 -10.23 -15.28
C VAL A 79 8.32 -10.77 -15.95
N ASP A 80 8.25 -11.95 -16.55
CA ASP A 80 9.40 -12.56 -17.22
C ASP A 80 9.76 -11.85 -18.53
N LYS A 81 8.78 -11.54 -19.37
CA LYS A 81 8.99 -10.86 -20.65
C LYS A 81 9.65 -9.50 -20.48
N TYR A 82 9.15 -8.69 -19.58
CA TYR A 82 9.62 -7.31 -19.38
C TYR A 82 10.66 -7.18 -18.26
N LYS A 83 11.08 -8.29 -17.65
CA LYS A 83 12.09 -8.30 -16.57
C LYS A 83 11.72 -7.38 -15.42
N VAL A 84 10.44 -7.46 -14.98
CA VAL A 84 9.91 -6.66 -13.87
C VAL A 84 10.73 -6.89 -12.61
N ASN A 85 11.09 -5.80 -11.93
CA ASN A 85 11.87 -5.83 -10.69
C ASN A 85 10.98 -5.67 -9.44
N ILE A 86 9.92 -4.88 -9.56
CA ILE A 86 9.01 -4.56 -8.46
C ILE A 86 7.58 -4.86 -8.92
N PHE A 87 6.87 -5.72 -8.17
CA PHE A 87 5.49 -6.07 -8.48
C PHE A 87 4.57 -5.71 -7.30
N TYR A 88 3.54 -4.90 -7.57
CA TYR A 88 2.60 -4.37 -6.58
C TYR A 88 1.17 -4.67 -6.97
N THR A 89 0.40 -5.32 -6.07
CA THR A 89 -0.94 -5.80 -6.39
C THR A 89 -1.84 -5.91 -5.15
N ALA A 90 -3.12 -6.24 -5.36
CA ALA A 90 -4.08 -6.42 -4.26
C ALA A 90 -4.10 -7.85 -3.72
N PRO A 91 -4.28 -8.07 -2.40
CA PRO A 91 -4.44 -9.39 -1.81
C PRO A 91 -5.56 -10.23 -2.41
N THR A 92 -6.66 -9.61 -2.83
CA THR A 92 -7.74 -10.30 -3.54
C THR A 92 -7.25 -10.99 -4.82
N ALA A 93 -6.42 -10.33 -5.61
CA ALA A 93 -5.84 -10.93 -6.81
C ALA A 93 -4.85 -12.04 -6.47
N ILE A 94 -4.05 -11.87 -5.41
CA ILE A 94 -3.13 -12.92 -4.92
C ILE A 94 -3.92 -14.15 -4.51
N ARG A 95 -5.01 -14.00 -3.73
CA ARG A 95 -5.88 -15.13 -3.33
C ARG A 95 -6.54 -15.83 -4.52
N ALA A 96 -6.96 -15.07 -5.53
CA ALA A 96 -7.52 -15.65 -6.75
C ALA A 96 -6.48 -16.51 -7.47
N LEU A 97 -5.25 -16.00 -7.66
CA LEU A 97 -4.18 -16.74 -8.32
C LEU A 97 -3.66 -17.92 -7.47
N MET A 98 -3.67 -17.80 -6.14
CA MET A 98 -3.31 -18.88 -5.23
C MET A 98 -4.24 -20.10 -5.38
N ARG A 99 -5.53 -19.88 -5.62
CA ARG A 99 -6.51 -20.96 -5.87
C ARG A 99 -6.23 -21.76 -7.13
N GLU A 100 -5.56 -21.17 -8.10
CA GLU A 100 -5.15 -21.82 -9.36
C GLU A 100 -3.87 -22.65 -9.20
N GLY A 101 -3.30 -22.67 -7.99
CA GLY A 101 -2.11 -23.43 -7.65
C GLY A 101 -0.80 -22.78 -8.09
N GLU A 102 0.28 -23.52 -7.94
CA GLU A 102 1.64 -23.01 -8.19
C GLU A 102 2.12 -23.17 -9.63
N ALA A 103 1.52 -24.12 -10.36
CA ALA A 103 1.98 -24.48 -11.71
C ALA A 103 1.98 -23.29 -12.70
N PRO A 104 0.96 -22.42 -12.75
CA PRO A 104 0.98 -21.24 -13.61
C PRO A 104 2.14 -20.28 -13.29
N VAL A 105 2.46 -20.12 -12.01
CA VAL A 105 3.57 -19.26 -11.55
C VAL A 105 4.91 -19.86 -11.96
N LYS A 106 5.10 -21.16 -11.72
CA LYS A 106 6.37 -21.89 -11.96
C LYS A 106 6.72 -22.04 -13.44
N LYS A 107 5.78 -21.82 -14.37
CA LYS A 107 6.04 -21.82 -15.81
C LYS A 107 6.97 -20.67 -16.28
N THR A 108 7.22 -19.68 -15.44
CA THR A 108 7.98 -18.47 -15.78
C THR A 108 9.19 -18.28 -14.87
N SER A 109 10.15 -17.49 -15.31
CA SER A 109 11.41 -17.33 -14.59
C SER A 109 11.31 -16.46 -13.35
N ARG A 110 10.63 -15.34 -13.36
CA ARG A 110 10.51 -14.33 -12.30
C ARG A 110 11.83 -13.92 -11.60
N LYS A 111 12.99 -14.35 -12.13
CA LYS A 111 14.32 -14.06 -11.54
C LYS A 111 14.62 -12.56 -11.43
N SER A 112 13.98 -11.75 -12.28
CA SER A 112 14.12 -10.29 -12.24
C SER A 112 13.47 -9.63 -11.04
N LEU A 113 12.45 -10.26 -10.42
CA LEU A 113 11.78 -9.71 -9.24
C LEU A 113 12.78 -9.52 -8.09
N LYS A 114 12.73 -8.36 -7.46
CA LYS A 114 13.51 -7.99 -6.29
C LYS A 114 12.62 -7.70 -5.09
N LEU A 115 11.39 -7.24 -5.36
CA LEU A 115 10.44 -6.81 -4.33
C LEU A 115 9.01 -7.06 -4.77
N LEU A 116 8.19 -7.49 -3.83
CA LEU A 116 6.75 -7.65 -3.95
C LEU A 116 6.02 -6.65 -3.04
N GLY A 117 4.81 -6.26 -3.40
CA GLY A 117 4.02 -5.39 -2.56
C GLY A 117 2.53 -5.73 -2.59
N THR A 118 1.82 -5.33 -1.53
CA THR A 118 0.38 -5.51 -1.38
C THR A 118 -0.32 -4.22 -0.98
N VAL A 119 -1.55 -4.03 -1.44
CA VAL A 119 -2.32 -2.80 -1.27
C VAL A 119 -3.83 -3.03 -1.28
N GLY A 120 -4.54 -2.14 -0.59
CA GLY A 120 -5.98 -1.96 -0.70
C GLY A 120 -6.81 -2.70 0.33
N GLU A 121 -6.27 -3.75 0.92
CA GLU A 121 -6.88 -4.52 2.01
C GLU A 121 -5.80 -5.27 2.80
N PRO A 122 -6.06 -5.66 4.07
CA PRO A 122 -5.15 -6.53 4.81
C PRO A 122 -4.94 -7.86 4.10
N ILE A 123 -3.69 -8.31 3.99
CA ILE A 123 -3.37 -9.65 3.50
C ILE A 123 -3.33 -10.64 4.66
N ASN A 124 -4.03 -11.76 4.51
CA ASN A 124 -3.96 -12.82 5.50
C ASN A 124 -2.59 -13.55 5.45
N PRO A 125 -2.09 -14.10 6.57
CA PRO A 125 -0.77 -14.72 6.62
C PRO A 125 -0.55 -15.85 5.62
N GLU A 126 -1.58 -16.63 5.30
CA GLU A 126 -1.50 -17.72 4.33
C GLU A 126 -1.20 -17.21 2.91
N ALA A 127 -1.97 -16.22 2.43
CA ALA A 127 -1.74 -15.58 1.13
C ALA A 127 -0.39 -14.85 1.08
N TRP A 128 0.02 -14.22 2.20
CA TRP A 128 1.33 -13.60 2.33
C TRP A 128 2.45 -14.63 2.16
N GLN A 129 2.34 -15.79 2.85
CA GLN A 129 3.33 -16.87 2.76
C GLN A 129 3.41 -17.48 1.36
N TRP A 130 2.25 -17.68 0.71
CA TRP A 130 2.21 -18.16 -0.67
C TRP A 130 2.88 -17.14 -1.62
N TYR A 131 2.56 -15.87 -1.47
CA TYR A 131 3.14 -14.79 -2.28
C TYR A 131 4.66 -14.72 -2.10
N TYR A 132 5.15 -14.82 -0.87
CA TYR A 132 6.57 -14.86 -0.56
C TYR A 132 7.27 -16.08 -1.15
N LYS A 133 6.73 -17.29 -0.87
CA LYS A 133 7.38 -18.56 -1.24
C LYS A 133 7.28 -18.87 -2.72
N VAL A 134 6.09 -18.71 -3.31
CA VAL A 134 5.80 -19.17 -4.67
C VAL A 134 6.14 -18.09 -5.70
N VAL A 135 5.65 -16.86 -5.51
CA VAL A 135 5.90 -15.77 -6.45
C VAL A 135 7.30 -15.20 -6.25
N GLY A 136 7.71 -14.96 -5.02
CA GLY A 136 8.97 -14.36 -4.64
C GLY A 136 10.15 -15.34 -4.54
N ASP A 137 9.93 -16.65 -4.74
CA ASP A 137 10.96 -17.70 -4.57
C ASP A 137 11.68 -17.61 -3.21
N SER A 138 10.98 -17.22 -2.15
CA SER A 138 11.50 -16.99 -0.79
C SER A 138 12.68 -16.01 -0.70
N ARG A 139 12.85 -15.13 -1.70
CA ARG A 139 13.97 -14.16 -1.78
C ARG A 139 13.50 -12.72 -1.89
N CYS A 140 12.26 -12.48 -2.39
CA CYS A 140 11.73 -11.14 -2.55
C CYS A 140 11.00 -10.71 -1.28
N PRO A 141 11.43 -9.64 -0.59
CA PRO A 141 10.66 -9.10 0.52
C PRO A 141 9.30 -8.60 0.06
N ILE A 142 8.32 -8.62 0.97
CA ILE A 142 6.98 -8.09 0.70
C ILE A 142 6.79 -6.80 1.49
N VAL A 143 6.42 -5.72 0.80
CA VAL A 143 5.93 -4.50 1.43
C VAL A 143 4.40 -4.55 1.46
N ASP A 144 3.84 -4.80 2.64
CA ASP A 144 2.41 -4.73 2.89
C ASP A 144 2.07 -3.29 3.30
N THR A 145 1.34 -2.58 2.45
CA THR A 145 1.19 -1.14 2.56
C THR A 145 -0.20 -0.75 3.05
N TRP A 146 -0.25 0.13 4.05
CA TRP A 146 -1.50 0.75 4.45
C TRP A 146 -1.52 2.25 4.15
N TRP A 147 -2.59 2.67 3.51
CA TRP A 147 -2.89 4.05 3.18
C TRP A 147 -4.31 4.17 2.60
N GLN A 148 -4.75 5.40 2.35
CA GLN A 148 -6.10 5.72 1.89
C GLN A 148 -6.04 6.75 0.75
N THR A 149 -7.16 6.94 0.03
CA THR A 149 -7.30 8.04 -0.95
C THR A 149 -6.96 9.38 -0.31
N GLU A 150 -7.42 9.58 0.90
CA GLU A 150 -7.24 10.79 1.71
C GLU A 150 -5.79 11.04 2.10
N THR A 151 -4.98 10.01 2.19
CA THR A 151 -3.58 10.14 2.60
C THR A 151 -2.63 10.48 1.45
N GLY A 152 -3.07 10.29 0.20
CA GLY A 152 -2.30 10.59 -1.01
C GLY A 152 -1.14 9.64 -1.29
N GLY A 153 -0.74 8.85 -0.31
CA GLY A 153 0.33 7.86 -0.39
C GLY A 153 0.44 7.04 0.89
N ILE A 154 1.39 6.12 0.90
CA ILE A 154 1.57 5.09 1.95
C ILE A 154 2.01 5.73 3.26
N LEU A 155 1.31 5.40 4.36
CA LEU A 155 1.62 5.88 5.70
C LEU A 155 2.31 4.84 6.59
N ILE A 156 1.95 3.56 6.44
CA ILE A 156 2.52 2.46 7.22
C ILE A 156 2.92 1.35 6.25
N SER A 157 4.18 0.91 6.32
CA SER A 157 4.72 -0.10 5.41
C SER A 157 6.07 -0.61 5.91
N PRO A 158 6.43 -1.85 5.59
CA PRO A 158 7.81 -2.31 5.75
C PRO A 158 8.79 -1.41 5.01
N GLN A 159 9.96 -1.24 5.62
CA GLN A 159 11.12 -0.64 4.98
C GLN A 159 12.14 -1.75 4.77
N THR A 160 12.24 -2.21 3.52
CA THR A 160 13.00 -3.40 3.16
C THR A 160 14.48 -3.27 3.54
N GLY A 161 14.99 -4.30 4.22
CA GLY A 161 16.37 -4.32 4.70
C GLY A 161 16.61 -3.56 6.01
N ALA A 162 15.63 -2.80 6.51
CA ALA A 162 15.75 -2.04 7.76
C ALA A 162 14.97 -2.66 8.93
N ILE A 163 13.90 -3.42 8.64
CA ILE A 163 13.06 -4.06 9.66
C ILE A 163 12.67 -5.47 9.23
N ASP A 164 12.46 -6.36 10.21
CA ASP A 164 11.93 -7.69 9.96
C ASP A 164 10.48 -7.62 9.49
N LEU A 165 10.10 -8.56 8.63
CA LEU A 165 8.73 -8.67 8.14
C LEU A 165 7.90 -9.60 9.03
N LYS A 166 6.64 -9.23 9.25
CA LYS A 166 5.66 -10.09 9.91
C LYS A 166 4.48 -10.30 8.96
N PRO A 167 4.13 -11.55 8.59
CA PRO A 167 3.03 -11.82 7.68
C PRO A 167 1.73 -11.16 8.10
N GLY A 168 1.13 -10.36 7.22
CA GLY A 168 -0.12 -9.63 7.45
C GLY A 168 0.01 -8.34 8.24
N SER A 169 1.22 -7.91 8.61
CA SER A 169 1.46 -6.64 9.26
C SER A 169 1.91 -5.58 8.27
N ALA A 170 1.28 -4.39 8.31
CA ALA A 170 1.82 -3.20 7.64
C ALA A 170 3.10 -2.67 8.29
N THR A 171 3.51 -3.22 9.41
CA THR A 171 4.75 -3.03 10.16
C THR A 171 4.90 -1.64 10.82
N LYS A 172 5.74 -0.75 10.30
CA LYS A 172 6.12 0.51 10.95
C LYS A 172 5.64 1.73 10.16
N PRO A 173 5.43 2.88 10.82
CA PRO A 173 5.12 4.11 10.11
C PRO A 173 6.27 4.55 9.20
N PHE A 174 5.91 5.11 8.06
CA PHE A 174 6.85 5.76 7.17
C PHE A 174 7.41 7.05 7.81
N TYR A 175 8.51 7.55 7.30
CA TYR A 175 9.21 8.73 7.82
C TYR A 175 8.29 9.95 7.93
N GLY A 176 8.29 10.58 9.10
CA GLY A 176 7.46 11.75 9.41
C GLY A 176 6.00 11.44 9.72
N ILE A 177 5.56 10.19 9.64
CA ILE A 177 4.20 9.78 10.00
C ILE A 177 4.12 9.42 11.48
N LYS A 178 3.10 9.94 12.16
CA LYS A 178 2.91 9.78 13.61
C LYS A 178 1.57 9.11 13.92
N PRO A 179 1.45 7.78 13.68
CA PRO A 179 0.22 7.07 14.03
C PRO A 179 0.09 6.95 15.54
N VAL A 180 -1.13 7.06 16.01
CA VAL A 180 -1.52 6.79 17.39
C VAL A 180 -2.74 5.89 17.40
N ILE A 181 -2.81 4.98 18.38
CA ILE A 181 -4.01 4.19 18.64
C ILE A 181 -4.72 4.84 19.82
N VAL A 182 -6.02 5.10 19.65
CA VAL A 182 -6.85 5.69 20.69
C VAL A 182 -7.99 4.75 21.08
N ASP A 183 -8.46 4.86 22.32
CA ASP A 183 -9.70 4.23 22.76
C ASP A 183 -10.93 5.02 22.27
N ASN A 184 -12.13 4.62 22.69
CA ASN A 184 -13.37 5.27 22.27
C ASN A 184 -13.51 6.71 22.80
N ASP A 185 -12.79 7.05 23.86
CA ASP A 185 -12.81 8.39 24.50
C ASP A 185 -11.67 9.29 23.95
N GLY A 186 -10.89 8.80 22.98
CA GLY A 186 -9.80 9.53 22.34
C GLY A 186 -8.49 9.54 23.12
N LYS A 187 -8.37 8.77 24.19
CA LYS A 187 -7.14 8.62 24.96
C LYS A 187 -6.11 7.78 24.19
N VAL A 188 -4.90 8.30 24.06
CA VAL A 188 -3.81 7.60 23.38
C VAL A 188 -3.34 6.40 24.19
N LEU A 189 -3.35 5.23 23.57
CA LEU A 189 -2.89 3.97 24.13
C LEU A 189 -1.39 3.77 23.82
N LYS A 190 -0.60 3.44 24.86
CA LYS A 190 0.84 3.20 24.76
C LYS A 190 1.16 1.70 24.71
N GLY A 191 2.34 1.34 24.18
CA GLY A 191 2.82 -0.04 24.11
C GLY A 191 1.96 -0.93 23.23
N GLU A 192 1.76 -2.19 23.61
CA GLU A 192 0.81 -3.08 22.95
C GLU A 192 -0.60 -2.55 23.13
N ALA A 193 -1.35 -2.43 22.03
CA ALA A 193 -2.66 -1.78 22.06
C ALA A 193 -3.54 -2.22 20.89
N LYS A 194 -4.87 -2.14 21.11
CA LYS A 194 -5.89 -2.27 20.07
C LYS A 194 -6.91 -1.14 20.24
N GLY A 195 -7.27 -0.49 19.15
CA GLY A 195 -8.23 0.63 19.18
C GLY A 195 -8.41 1.26 17.80
N ARG A 196 -8.72 2.57 17.80
CA ARG A 196 -8.92 3.36 16.59
C ARG A 196 -7.60 3.93 16.12
N LEU A 197 -7.32 3.85 14.82
CA LEU A 197 -6.12 4.43 14.23
C LEU A 197 -6.33 5.90 13.91
N CYS A 198 -5.46 6.74 14.45
CA CYS A 198 -5.41 8.16 14.12
C CYS A 198 -3.99 8.56 13.73
N ILE A 199 -3.86 9.66 12.98
CA ILE A 199 -2.56 10.27 12.66
C ILE A 199 -2.50 11.61 13.40
N ALA A 200 -1.48 11.78 14.26
CA ALA A 200 -1.35 12.91 15.16
C ALA A 200 -0.57 14.10 14.58
N GLN A 201 -0.17 14.04 13.33
CA GLN A 201 0.60 15.09 12.65
C GLN A 201 0.29 15.09 11.16
N SER A 202 0.18 16.28 10.56
CA SER A 202 0.03 16.43 9.11
C SER A 202 1.26 15.93 8.35
N TRP A 203 1.04 15.51 7.10
CA TRP A 203 2.09 15.07 6.16
C TRP A 203 1.84 15.69 4.78
N PRO A 204 2.85 15.74 3.90
CA PRO A 204 2.71 16.44 2.61
C PRO A 204 1.58 15.91 1.71
N GLY A 205 1.33 14.60 1.71
CA GLY A 205 0.30 13.93 0.90
C GLY A 205 -1.12 14.01 1.46
N GLN A 206 -1.33 14.58 2.66
CA GLN A 206 -2.66 14.67 3.26
C GLN A 206 -3.61 15.50 2.39
N MET A 207 -4.85 14.99 2.20
CA MET A 207 -5.91 15.75 1.54
C MET A 207 -6.12 17.10 2.22
N ARG A 208 -6.49 18.12 1.44
CA ARG A 208 -6.72 19.48 1.95
C ARG A 208 -8.17 19.71 2.36
N THR A 209 -9.09 19.05 1.65
CA THR A 209 -10.53 19.15 1.93
C THR A 209 -11.30 18.14 1.07
N VAL A 210 -12.60 18.03 1.33
CA VAL A 210 -13.57 17.49 0.38
C VAL A 210 -13.96 18.64 -0.56
N TYR A 211 -13.82 18.42 -1.87
CA TYR A 211 -14.14 19.42 -2.88
C TYR A 211 -15.60 19.88 -2.79
N GLY A 212 -15.79 21.19 -2.64
CA GLY A 212 -17.10 21.79 -2.48
C GLY A 212 -17.82 21.55 -1.14
N ASP A 213 -17.17 20.87 -0.17
CA ASP A 213 -17.80 20.52 1.11
C ASP A 213 -16.76 20.42 2.25
N HIS A 214 -16.24 21.57 2.67
CA HIS A 214 -15.24 21.63 3.74
C HIS A 214 -15.79 21.16 5.09
N ASN A 215 -17.06 21.39 5.38
CA ASN A 215 -17.66 20.94 6.63
C ASN A 215 -17.64 19.42 6.75
N ARG A 216 -17.96 18.72 5.67
CA ARG A 216 -17.87 17.25 5.63
C ARG A 216 -16.44 16.76 5.87
N PHE A 217 -15.43 17.48 5.40
CA PHE A 217 -14.03 17.16 5.69
C PHE A 217 -13.74 17.21 7.20
N ILE A 218 -14.13 18.30 7.88
CA ILE A 218 -13.93 18.46 9.32
C ILE A 218 -14.72 17.41 10.09
N GLU A 219 -16.01 17.25 9.79
CA GLU A 219 -16.90 16.30 10.46
C GLU A 219 -16.42 14.86 10.35
N THR A 220 -15.95 14.45 9.16
CA THR A 220 -15.56 13.06 8.92
C THR A 220 -14.22 12.70 9.56
N TYR A 221 -13.24 13.61 9.51
CA TYR A 221 -11.85 13.25 9.83
C TYR A 221 -11.28 13.89 11.08
N PHE A 222 -11.92 14.94 11.64
CA PHE A 222 -11.34 15.70 12.75
C PHE A 222 -12.29 15.94 13.93
N SER A 223 -13.58 15.72 13.78
CA SER A 223 -14.55 15.98 14.86
C SER A 223 -14.54 14.94 15.97
N GLN A 224 -14.18 13.68 15.65
CA GLN A 224 -14.27 12.58 16.60
C GLN A 224 -13.11 12.57 17.62
N PHE A 225 -11.89 12.95 17.18
CA PHE A 225 -10.70 12.93 18.04
C PHE A 225 -9.91 14.23 17.85
N ASP A 226 -10.01 15.10 18.83
CA ASP A 226 -9.40 16.44 18.75
C ASP A 226 -7.91 16.42 18.40
N GLY A 227 -7.52 17.29 17.47
CA GLY A 227 -6.14 17.44 17.00
C GLY A 227 -5.57 16.25 16.24
N LYS A 228 -6.40 15.28 15.81
CA LYS A 228 -5.94 14.07 15.10
C LYS A 228 -6.77 13.81 13.85
N TYR A 229 -6.10 13.38 12.80
CA TYR A 229 -6.78 12.81 11.62
C TYR A 229 -7.27 11.40 11.97
N PHE A 230 -8.57 11.20 11.99
CA PHE A 230 -9.19 9.88 12.19
C PHE A 230 -9.29 9.13 10.88
N THR A 231 -8.71 7.94 10.82
CA THR A 231 -8.64 7.14 9.58
C THR A 231 -9.92 6.36 9.29
N GLY A 232 -10.78 6.15 10.27
CA GLY A 232 -11.93 5.25 10.17
C GLY A 232 -11.58 3.78 10.39
N ASP A 233 -10.29 3.42 10.47
CA ASP A 233 -9.83 2.05 10.61
C ASP A 233 -9.57 1.67 12.07
N GLY A 234 -9.79 0.39 12.38
CA GLY A 234 -9.28 -0.24 13.58
C GLY A 234 -7.80 -0.60 13.40
N CYS A 235 -7.08 -0.71 14.52
CA CYS A 235 -5.66 -1.06 14.48
C CYS A 235 -5.23 -1.80 15.74
N LYS A 236 -4.33 -2.77 15.56
CA LYS A 236 -3.57 -3.39 16.65
C LYS A 236 -2.11 -3.04 16.49
N ARG A 237 -1.44 -2.71 17.61
CA ARG A 237 0.02 -2.60 17.69
C ARG A 237 0.54 -3.63 18.67
N ASP A 238 1.53 -4.43 18.27
CA ASP A 238 2.14 -5.45 19.14
C ASP A 238 3.24 -4.85 20.05
N LYS A 239 3.82 -5.72 20.88
CA LYS A 239 4.91 -5.36 21.81
C LYS A 239 6.17 -4.82 21.11
N ASP A 240 6.40 -5.22 19.86
CA ASP A 240 7.55 -4.79 19.06
C ASP A 240 7.23 -3.50 18.26
N GLY A 241 6.01 -2.96 18.45
CA GLY A 241 5.53 -1.74 17.82
C GLY A 241 5.14 -1.90 16.36
N TYR A 242 4.77 -3.10 15.92
CA TYR A 242 4.25 -3.40 14.58
C TYR A 242 2.74 -3.19 14.53
N TYR A 243 2.26 -2.67 13.40
CA TYR A 243 0.86 -2.31 13.19
C TYR A 243 0.15 -3.32 12.30
N TRP A 244 -1.03 -3.77 12.73
CA TRP A 244 -2.02 -4.52 11.96
C TRP A 244 -3.29 -3.69 11.83
N ILE A 245 -3.75 -3.49 10.61
CA ILE A 245 -5.04 -2.84 10.34
C ILE A 245 -6.15 -3.90 10.44
N THR A 246 -7.29 -3.55 11.11
CA THR A 246 -8.35 -4.51 11.46
C THR A 246 -9.74 -3.98 11.09
#